data_f7150915531e1734d3ce15879cc73615
#
_entry.id   f7150915531e1734d3ce15879cc73615
#
_cell.length_a   1.000
_cell.length_b   1.000
_cell.length_c   1.000
_cell.angle_alpha   90.00
_cell.angle_beta   90.00
_cell.angle_gamma   90.00
#
_symmetry.space_group_name_H-M   'P 1'
#
loop_
_entity.id
_entity.type
_entity.pdbx_description
1 polymer ?
#
loop_
_entity_poly.entity_id
_entity_poly.type
_entity_poly.pdbx_seq_one_letter_code
_entity_poly.pdbx_strand_id
1 'polypeptide(L)'
;MGQITEQLRQTFVEVYDTEPEESFFAPGRVNLIGEHTDYNGGHVFPCAITLGTYAWVKPRSDKKLRLYSDNFPKDGIRELDMTDLAYRGSDSWANYVKGVFVYLADLGFAFPHGLDIAFYGNIPNGSGLSSSASFELLVGVIARKVYTLDIDTLGLVKVGKRVENDFIGVNSGIMDQFAVGMGKKDHAIFLDCATLEYELVPVKLGDYRIVIMNTNKRRELADSKYNERFAETRIALKELQEHVAIESLGDLTIDQFDELKHHLSSELIVKRARHAVSENERTVLATRVLKEGDLAHFGRLMNESHLSTELDYEVTGKELDTLVHTAWEQAGVLGARMTGAGFGGCAIALVHKDHIDAFKANVAKVYTEEIGYDPSFYIAEIADGAH
;
A
#
# COMPACT_ATOMS: atom_id res chain seq x y z
N MET A 1 0.16 15.61 13.30
CA MET A 1 -1.30 15.48 13.09
C MET A 1 -2.06 16.76 13.40
N GLY A 2 -1.99 17.33 14.59
CA GLY A 2 -2.83 18.48 14.98
C GLY A 2 -2.82 19.70 14.04
N GLN A 3 -1.67 20.05 13.44
CA GLN A 3 -1.59 21.20 12.54
C GLN A 3 -2.34 20.95 11.21
N ILE A 4 -2.18 19.75 10.62
CA ILE A 4 -2.84 19.37 9.37
C ILE A 4 -4.36 19.32 9.59
N THR A 5 -4.80 18.70 10.69
CA THR A 5 -6.22 18.59 11.02
C THR A 5 -6.86 19.96 11.21
N GLU A 6 -6.17 20.92 11.87
CA GLU A 6 -6.68 22.27 12.05
C GLU A 6 -6.72 23.08 10.73
N GLN A 7 -5.72 22.95 9.87
CA GLN A 7 -5.74 23.58 8.54
C GLN A 7 -6.91 23.05 7.71
N LEU A 8 -7.13 21.73 7.69
CA LEU A 8 -8.24 21.15 6.94
C LEU A 8 -9.60 21.55 7.52
N ARG A 9 -9.72 21.76 8.86
CA ARG A 9 -10.94 22.31 9.47
C ARG A 9 -11.24 23.71 8.94
N GLN A 10 -10.23 24.58 8.86
CA GLN A 10 -10.39 25.92 8.30
C GLN A 10 -10.82 25.86 6.83
N THR A 11 -10.16 25.02 6.02
CA THR A 11 -10.57 24.78 4.62
C THR A 11 -12.02 24.31 4.54
N PHE A 12 -12.45 23.39 5.43
CA PHE A 12 -13.84 22.93 5.47
C PHE A 12 -14.83 24.08 5.69
N VAL A 13 -14.53 24.97 6.67
CA VAL A 13 -15.38 26.15 6.96
C VAL A 13 -15.44 27.10 5.77
N GLU A 14 -14.30 27.36 5.13
CA GLU A 14 -14.23 28.23 3.94
C GLU A 14 -15.02 27.69 2.76
N VAL A 15 -14.99 26.36 2.55
CA VAL A 15 -15.63 25.69 1.42
C VAL A 15 -17.12 25.50 1.60
N TYR A 16 -17.58 25.16 2.82
CA TYR A 16 -18.96 24.77 3.10
C TYR A 16 -19.77 25.80 3.89
N ASP A 17 -19.13 26.90 4.34
CA ASP A 17 -19.74 27.96 5.17
C ASP A 17 -20.41 27.41 6.44
N THR A 18 -19.79 26.41 7.07
CA THR A 18 -20.28 25.75 8.28
C THR A 18 -19.17 25.02 9.01
N GLU A 19 -19.29 24.84 10.33
CA GLU A 19 -18.34 24.04 11.12
C GLU A 19 -18.53 22.55 10.83
N PRO A 20 -17.42 21.77 10.66
CA PRO A 20 -17.49 20.32 10.62
C PRO A 20 -17.77 19.73 12.02
N GLU A 21 -18.18 18.47 12.06
CA GLU A 21 -18.53 17.79 13.31
C GLU A 21 -17.47 16.78 13.77
N GLU A 22 -16.83 16.05 12.86
CA GLU A 22 -15.89 14.99 13.22
C GLU A 22 -14.72 14.89 12.22
N SER A 23 -13.54 14.57 12.73
CA SER A 23 -12.34 14.35 11.91
C SER A 23 -11.94 12.89 11.89
N PHE A 24 -11.37 12.45 10.76
CA PHE A 24 -10.94 11.10 10.52
C PHE A 24 -9.55 11.06 9.89
N PHE A 25 -8.86 9.93 10.08
CA PHE A 25 -7.56 9.67 9.49
C PHE A 25 -7.46 8.22 9.02
N ALA A 26 -6.86 8.02 7.86
CA ALA A 26 -6.43 6.71 7.41
C ALA A 26 -4.97 6.77 6.96
N PRO A 27 -4.10 5.87 7.46
CA PRO A 27 -2.69 5.84 7.13
C PRO A 27 -2.46 5.36 5.68
N GLY A 28 -1.27 5.65 5.15
CA GLY A 28 -0.68 4.83 4.09
C GLY A 28 0.05 3.63 4.69
N ARG A 29 0.78 2.89 3.85
CA ARG A 29 1.59 1.75 4.32
C ARG A 29 2.94 1.69 3.61
N VAL A 30 3.90 1.05 4.27
CA VAL A 30 5.05 0.40 3.63
C VAL A 30 4.94 -1.11 3.82
N ASN A 31 5.46 -1.87 2.88
CA ASN A 31 5.66 -3.31 3.10
C ASN A 31 7.14 -3.54 3.40
N LEU A 32 7.42 -4.12 4.56
CA LEU A 32 8.79 -4.36 5.00
C LEU A 32 9.46 -5.44 4.15
N ILE A 33 8.71 -6.48 3.76
CA ILE A 33 9.11 -7.57 2.88
C ILE A 33 7.87 -8.36 2.44
N GLY A 34 7.94 -9.13 1.34
CA GLY A 34 6.81 -9.91 0.82
C GLY A 34 6.07 -9.17 -0.29
N GLU A 35 6.81 -8.64 -1.29
CA GLU A 35 6.17 -7.97 -2.42
C GLU A 35 5.64 -8.95 -3.44
N HIS A 36 4.45 -8.65 -3.99
CA HIS A 36 3.77 -9.45 -5.00
C HIS A 36 3.42 -10.89 -4.57
N THR A 37 3.41 -11.17 -3.27
CA THR A 37 3.01 -12.47 -2.71
C THR A 37 1.53 -12.54 -2.38
N ASP A 38 0.87 -11.43 -2.11
CA ASP A 38 -0.51 -11.35 -1.64
C ASP A 38 -1.54 -11.92 -2.61
N TYR A 39 -1.42 -11.67 -3.90
CA TYR A 39 -2.27 -12.27 -4.91
C TYR A 39 -1.79 -13.66 -5.39
N ASN A 40 -0.66 -14.13 -4.87
CA ASN A 40 -0.11 -15.47 -5.07
C ASN A 40 -0.32 -16.40 -3.87
N GLY A 41 -1.16 -16.00 -2.90
CA GLY A 41 -1.48 -16.79 -1.71
C GLY A 41 -0.33 -16.91 -0.69
N GLY A 42 0.65 -16.00 -0.76
CA GLY A 42 1.78 -15.97 0.17
C GLY A 42 1.58 -14.97 1.30
N HIS A 43 2.64 -14.79 2.09
CA HIS A 43 2.68 -13.88 3.23
C HIS A 43 3.20 -12.51 2.82
N VAL A 44 2.70 -11.48 3.52
CA VAL A 44 3.20 -10.09 3.46
C VAL A 44 3.53 -9.60 4.86
N PHE A 45 4.36 -8.56 4.95
CA PHE A 45 4.78 -8.01 6.25
C PHE A 45 4.72 -6.47 6.25
N PRO A 46 3.55 -5.86 6.00
CA PRO A 46 3.39 -4.41 5.96
C PRO A 46 3.24 -3.80 7.35
N CYS A 47 3.43 -2.48 7.41
CA CYS A 47 3.02 -1.65 8.53
C CYS A 47 2.35 -0.35 8.05
N ALA A 48 1.37 0.14 8.81
CA ALA A 48 0.77 1.45 8.63
C ALA A 48 1.78 2.54 9.00
N ILE A 49 1.74 3.69 8.30
CA ILE A 49 2.65 4.82 8.52
C ILE A 49 1.91 6.10 8.81
N THR A 50 2.58 7.08 9.43
CA THR A 50 1.98 8.38 9.79
C THR A 50 1.65 9.30 8.62
N LEU A 51 2.11 8.99 7.41
CA LEU A 51 1.61 9.60 6.19
C LEU A 51 0.26 8.97 5.84
N GLY A 52 -0.74 9.78 5.51
CA GLY A 52 -2.09 9.26 5.26
C GLY A 52 -3.03 10.31 4.68
N THR A 53 -4.31 9.98 4.73
CA THR A 53 -5.40 10.85 4.28
C THR A 53 -6.26 11.27 5.48
N TYR A 54 -6.56 12.54 5.53
CA TYR A 54 -7.36 13.21 6.58
C TYR A 54 -8.72 13.61 6.01
N ALA A 55 -9.74 13.60 6.82
CA ALA A 55 -11.05 14.15 6.48
C ALA A 55 -11.67 14.91 7.64
N TRP A 56 -12.44 15.96 7.30
CA TRP A 56 -13.46 16.54 8.16
C TRP A 56 -14.83 16.33 7.55
N VAL A 57 -15.82 16.03 8.37
CA VAL A 57 -17.14 15.57 7.93
C VAL A 57 -18.25 16.32 8.65
N LYS A 58 -19.36 16.58 7.93
CA LYS A 58 -20.62 17.04 8.48
C LYS A 58 -21.79 16.32 7.82
N PRO A 59 -22.74 15.73 8.58
CA PRO A 59 -23.98 15.20 8.06
C PRO A 59 -24.86 16.29 7.44
N ARG A 60 -25.61 15.91 6.38
CA ARG A 60 -26.55 16.74 5.65
C ARG A 60 -27.98 16.24 5.88
N SER A 61 -28.98 17.07 5.54
CA SER A 61 -30.38 16.67 5.57
C SER A 61 -30.90 16.09 4.26
N ASP A 62 -30.15 16.22 3.16
CA ASP A 62 -30.48 15.71 1.83
C ASP A 62 -29.69 14.40 1.51
N LYS A 63 -29.81 13.88 0.30
CA LYS A 63 -29.14 12.67 -0.21
C LYS A 63 -27.91 12.99 -1.07
N LYS A 64 -27.19 14.05 -0.78
CA LYS A 64 -26.01 14.44 -1.56
C LYS A 64 -24.72 14.23 -0.80
N LEU A 65 -23.69 13.75 -1.51
CA LEU A 65 -22.31 13.82 -1.06
C LEU A 65 -21.66 15.03 -1.73
N ARG A 66 -21.25 16.02 -0.93
CA ARG A 66 -20.43 17.13 -1.41
C ARG A 66 -18.99 16.89 -0.96
N LEU A 67 -18.11 16.69 -1.90
CA LEU A 67 -16.73 16.28 -1.69
C LEU A 67 -15.78 17.38 -2.15
N TYR A 68 -14.86 17.77 -1.30
CA TYR A 68 -13.79 18.70 -1.61
C TYR A 68 -12.44 18.07 -1.27
N SER A 69 -11.45 18.24 -2.14
CA SER A 69 -10.08 17.78 -1.88
C SER A 69 -9.12 18.96 -1.94
N ASP A 70 -8.42 19.21 -0.83
CA ASP A 70 -7.39 20.25 -0.74
C ASP A 70 -6.14 19.92 -1.58
N ASN A 71 -5.98 18.66 -2.00
CA ASN A 71 -4.96 18.26 -2.98
C ASN A 71 -5.34 18.67 -4.42
N PHE A 72 -6.62 18.88 -4.71
CA PHE A 72 -7.17 19.24 -6.03
C PHE A 72 -8.11 20.44 -5.94
N PRO A 73 -7.66 21.60 -5.43
CA PRO A 73 -8.55 22.75 -5.16
C PRO A 73 -9.23 23.30 -6.41
N LYS A 74 -8.62 23.09 -7.59
CA LYS A 74 -9.19 23.53 -8.87
C LYS A 74 -10.44 22.74 -9.29
N ASP A 75 -10.63 21.53 -8.74
CA ASP A 75 -11.83 20.71 -9.00
C ASP A 75 -13.08 21.28 -8.30
N GLY A 76 -12.90 22.13 -7.29
CA GLY A 76 -13.97 22.66 -6.46
C GLY A 76 -14.74 21.55 -5.71
N ILE A 77 -16.00 21.84 -5.36
CA ILE A 77 -16.88 20.86 -4.73
C ILE A 77 -17.41 19.91 -5.82
N ARG A 78 -17.18 18.60 -5.62
CA ARG A 78 -17.82 17.56 -6.41
C ARG A 78 -19.11 17.11 -5.70
N GLU A 79 -20.24 17.31 -6.35
CA GLU A 79 -21.54 16.92 -5.83
C GLU A 79 -22.01 15.62 -6.48
N LEU A 80 -22.30 14.61 -5.65
CA LEU A 80 -22.79 13.30 -6.06
C LEU A 80 -24.18 13.06 -5.45
N ASP A 81 -25.07 12.49 -6.25
CA ASP A 81 -26.37 12.00 -5.76
C ASP A 81 -26.21 10.57 -5.24
N MET A 82 -26.52 10.32 -3.97
CA MET A 82 -26.42 8.98 -3.37
C MET A 82 -27.41 7.96 -3.95
N THR A 83 -28.36 8.39 -4.77
CA THR A 83 -29.26 7.50 -5.52
C THR A 83 -28.68 7.03 -6.85
N ASP A 84 -27.57 7.63 -7.31
CA ASP A 84 -26.87 7.29 -8.55
C ASP A 84 -25.36 7.35 -8.38
N LEU A 85 -24.80 6.29 -7.82
CA LEU A 85 -23.36 6.13 -7.57
C LEU A 85 -22.66 5.25 -8.62
N ALA A 86 -23.19 5.14 -9.84
CA ALA A 86 -22.54 4.41 -10.92
C ALA A 86 -21.16 4.99 -11.25
N TYR A 87 -20.21 4.13 -11.65
CA TYR A 87 -18.88 4.55 -12.09
C TYR A 87 -18.98 5.49 -13.27
N ARG A 88 -18.24 6.59 -13.24
CA ARG A 88 -18.07 7.52 -14.36
C ARG A 88 -16.62 7.99 -14.40
N GLY A 89 -15.94 7.82 -15.53
CA GLY A 89 -14.55 8.24 -15.69
C GLY A 89 -14.31 9.73 -15.40
N SER A 90 -15.32 10.59 -15.66
CA SER A 90 -15.29 12.02 -15.36
C SER A 90 -15.20 12.35 -13.86
N ASP A 91 -15.61 11.41 -13.00
CA ASP A 91 -15.64 11.65 -11.54
C ASP A 91 -14.28 11.38 -10.87
N SER A 92 -13.30 10.86 -11.64
CA SER A 92 -11.91 10.73 -11.20
C SER A 92 -11.82 10.10 -9.80
N TRP A 93 -11.13 10.75 -8.85
CA TRP A 93 -10.95 10.27 -7.48
C TRP A 93 -12.27 10.05 -6.70
N ALA A 94 -13.36 10.75 -7.05
CA ALA A 94 -14.65 10.56 -6.39
C ALA A 94 -15.26 9.17 -6.65
N ASN A 95 -14.80 8.43 -7.66
CA ASN A 95 -15.23 7.05 -7.89
C ASN A 95 -14.85 6.11 -6.72
N TYR A 96 -13.76 6.36 -6.00
CA TYR A 96 -13.42 5.59 -4.79
C TYR A 96 -14.49 5.77 -3.70
N VAL A 97 -14.97 7.01 -3.49
CA VAL A 97 -16.07 7.28 -2.56
C VAL A 97 -17.33 6.55 -2.97
N LYS A 98 -17.71 6.65 -4.26
CA LYS A 98 -18.87 5.94 -4.81
C LYS A 98 -18.79 4.43 -4.59
N GLY A 99 -17.64 3.82 -4.94
CA GLY A 99 -17.43 2.38 -4.80
C GLY A 99 -17.62 1.89 -3.37
N VAL A 100 -17.09 2.63 -2.37
CA VAL A 100 -17.29 2.29 -0.95
C VAL A 100 -18.77 2.30 -0.59
N PHE A 101 -19.52 3.35 -0.92
CA PHE A 101 -20.96 3.42 -0.62
C PHE A 101 -21.76 2.36 -1.37
N VAL A 102 -21.42 2.05 -2.64
CA VAL A 102 -22.07 1.00 -3.42
C VAL A 102 -21.90 -0.36 -2.73
N TYR A 103 -20.67 -0.73 -2.37
CA TYR A 103 -20.44 -2.06 -1.77
C TYR A 103 -20.88 -2.16 -0.32
N LEU A 104 -20.94 -1.08 0.43
CA LEU A 104 -21.62 -1.08 1.72
C LEU A 104 -23.15 -1.25 1.55
N ALA A 105 -23.75 -0.63 0.53
CA ALA A 105 -25.17 -0.84 0.22
C ALA A 105 -25.48 -2.29 -0.22
N ASP A 106 -24.58 -2.92 -0.98
CA ASP A 106 -24.66 -4.35 -1.36
C ASP A 106 -24.69 -5.27 -0.12
N LEU A 107 -24.01 -4.86 0.96
CA LEU A 107 -24.06 -5.57 2.25
C LEU A 107 -25.34 -5.29 3.07
N GLY A 108 -26.26 -4.49 2.54
CA GLY A 108 -27.55 -4.20 3.14
C GLY A 108 -27.57 -2.94 4.03
N PHE A 109 -26.50 -2.15 4.05
CA PHE A 109 -26.48 -0.90 4.84
C PHE A 109 -27.24 0.22 4.12
N ALA A 110 -27.93 1.04 4.88
CA ALA A 110 -28.71 2.17 4.40
C ALA A 110 -28.08 3.50 4.82
N PHE A 111 -28.11 4.48 3.93
CA PHE A 111 -27.59 5.82 4.14
C PHE A 111 -28.72 6.84 4.13
N PRO A 112 -29.28 7.22 5.29
CA PRO A 112 -30.50 8.05 5.37
C PRO A 112 -30.28 9.50 4.92
N HIS A 113 -29.07 9.98 4.94
CA HIS A 113 -28.70 11.37 4.59
C HIS A 113 -27.33 11.43 3.91
N GLY A 114 -27.00 12.57 3.28
CA GLY A 114 -25.72 12.83 2.66
C GLY A 114 -24.67 13.39 3.62
N LEU A 115 -23.51 13.73 3.07
CA LEU A 115 -22.36 14.25 3.82
C LEU A 115 -21.69 15.42 3.06
N ASP A 116 -21.19 16.40 3.80
CA ASP A 116 -20.14 17.30 3.38
C ASP A 116 -18.81 16.75 3.88
N ILE A 117 -17.83 16.56 2.99
CA ILE A 117 -16.53 16.00 3.35
C ILE A 117 -15.41 16.82 2.68
N ALA A 118 -14.46 17.30 3.50
CA ALA A 118 -13.21 17.85 3.01
C ALA A 118 -12.07 16.88 3.27
N PHE A 119 -11.26 16.60 2.25
CA PHE A 119 -10.13 15.67 2.28
C PHE A 119 -8.80 16.37 2.08
N TYR A 120 -7.77 15.86 2.74
CA TYR A 120 -6.37 16.20 2.48
C TYR A 120 -5.48 14.97 2.66
N GLY A 121 -4.63 14.67 1.68
CA GLY A 121 -3.63 13.60 1.77
C GLY A 121 -2.21 14.16 1.76
N ASN A 122 -1.35 13.65 2.66
CA ASN A 122 0.08 13.94 2.65
C ASN A 122 0.94 12.76 2.18
N ILE A 123 0.31 11.71 1.67
CA ILE A 123 1.00 10.65 0.92
C ILE A 123 1.45 11.25 -0.41
N PRO A 124 2.74 11.19 -0.77
CA PRO A 124 3.21 11.73 -2.05
C PRO A 124 2.52 11.06 -3.24
N ASN A 125 2.08 11.86 -4.20
CA ASN A 125 1.39 11.35 -5.39
C ASN A 125 2.25 10.35 -6.17
N GLY A 126 1.67 9.20 -6.54
CA GLY A 126 2.37 8.17 -7.32
C GLY A 126 3.47 7.45 -6.56
N SER A 127 3.62 7.65 -5.26
CA SER A 127 4.68 7.04 -4.44
C SER A 127 4.52 5.53 -4.21
N GLY A 128 3.32 4.97 -4.45
CA GLY A 128 3.05 3.56 -4.15
C GLY A 128 2.93 3.24 -2.67
N LEU A 129 2.62 4.23 -1.83
CA LEU A 129 2.39 4.08 -0.39
C LEU A 129 0.91 3.89 -0.05
N SER A 130 0.10 3.35 -0.99
CA SER A 130 -1.31 2.98 -0.86
C SER A 130 -2.26 4.17 -0.59
N SER A 131 -2.14 5.23 -1.38
CA SER A 131 -3.07 6.36 -1.26
C SER A 131 -4.52 5.98 -1.59
N SER A 132 -4.76 5.04 -2.51
CA SER A 132 -6.10 4.52 -2.82
C SER A 132 -6.71 3.79 -1.63
N ALA A 133 -6.01 2.81 -1.06
CA ALA A 133 -6.47 2.07 0.11
C ALA A 133 -6.67 2.98 1.33
N SER A 134 -5.76 3.96 1.54
CA SER A 134 -5.93 4.99 2.57
C SER A 134 -7.26 5.75 2.39
N PHE A 135 -7.56 6.16 1.16
CA PHE A 135 -8.78 6.89 0.85
C PHE A 135 -10.05 6.02 0.97
N GLU A 136 -10.01 4.77 0.49
CA GLU A 136 -11.11 3.80 0.62
C GLU A 136 -11.45 3.51 2.07
N LEU A 137 -10.44 3.18 2.89
CA LEU A 137 -10.63 2.87 4.29
C LEU A 137 -11.07 4.11 5.10
N LEU A 138 -10.58 5.31 4.73
CA LEU A 138 -11.05 6.56 5.31
C LEU A 138 -12.55 6.73 5.11
N VAL A 139 -13.03 6.58 3.86
CA VAL A 139 -14.47 6.66 3.56
C VAL A 139 -15.26 5.57 4.27
N GLY A 140 -14.71 4.36 4.36
CA GLY A 140 -15.31 3.25 5.10
C GLY A 140 -15.49 3.54 6.58
N VAL A 141 -14.46 4.07 7.26
CA VAL A 141 -14.57 4.42 8.70
C VAL A 141 -15.48 5.62 8.94
N ILE A 142 -15.50 6.59 8.01
CA ILE A 142 -16.48 7.69 8.03
C ILE A 142 -17.91 7.12 7.97
N ALA A 143 -18.20 6.27 6.99
CA ALA A 143 -19.52 5.67 6.81
C ALA A 143 -19.92 4.85 8.04
N ARG A 144 -19.02 3.98 8.53
CA ARG A 144 -19.24 3.19 9.74
C ARG A 144 -19.62 4.04 10.94
N LYS A 145 -18.89 5.13 11.17
CA LYS A 145 -19.10 6.00 12.33
C LYS A 145 -20.38 6.84 12.20
N VAL A 146 -20.52 7.57 11.09
CA VAL A 146 -21.64 8.52 10.89
C VAL A 146 -22.98 7.80 10.82
N TYR A 147 -23.04 6.63 10.17
CA TYR A 147 -24.30 5.88 10.03
C TYR A 147 -24.44 4.74 11.05
N THR A 148 -23.50 4.61 11.99
CA THR A 148 -23.51 3.57 13.04
C THR A 148 -23.65 2.16 12.44
N LEU A 149 -22.82 1.85 11.41
CA LEU A 149 -22.89 0.57 10.71
C LEU A 149 -22.27 -0.55 11.55
N ASP A 150 -22.95 -1.68 11.63
CA ASP A 150 -22.45 -2.90 12.27
C ASP A 150 -21.55 -3.69 11.28
N ILE A 151 -20.37 -3.13 11.01
CA ILE A 151 -19.34 -3.73 10.19
C ILE A 151 -17.99 -3.62 10.90
N ASP A 152 -17.25 -4.72 10.98
CA ASP A 152 -15.91 -4.71 11.55
C ASP A 152 -14.86 -4.15 10.57
N THR A 153 -13.65 -3.97 11.04
CA THR A 153 -12.56 -3.42 10.21
C THR A 153 -12.19 -4.37 9.07
N LEU A 154 -12.23 -5.69 9.28
CA LEU A 154 -11.98 -6.66 8.21
C LEU A 154 -13.05 -6.59 7.11
N GLY A 155 -14.29 -6.34 7.48
CA GLY A 155 -15.38 -6.05 6.53
C GLY A 155 -15.07 -4.82 5.67
N LEU A 156 -14.61 -3.72 6.28
CA LEU A 156 -14.19 -2.52 5.54
C LEU A 156 -12.99 -2.79 4.61
N VAL A 157 -12.02 -3.58 5.07
CA VAL A 157 -10.88 -4.03 4.24
C VAL A 157 -11.36 -4.77 2.98
N LYS A 158 -12.31 -5.70 3.14
CA LYS A 158 -12.91 -6.43 2.01
C LYS A 158 -13.70 -5.52 1.07
N VAL A 159 -14.41 -4.52 1.61
CA VAL A 159 -15.09 -3.50 0.81
C VAL A 159 -14.07 -2.71 -0.02
N GLY A 160 -12.99 -2.19 0.59
CA GLY A 160 -11.94 -1.46 -0.13
C GLY A 160 -11.31 -2.29 -1.25
N LYS A 161 -10.96 -3.57 -0.98
CA LYS A 161 -10.48 -4.47 -2.03
C LYS A 161 -11.47 -4.62 -3.20
N ARG A 162 -12.78 -4.77 -2.93
CA ARG A 162 -13.80 -4.81 -3.99
C ARG A 162 -13.87 -3.50 -4.76
N VAL A 163 -13.69 -2.35 -4.11
CA VAL A 163 -13.65 -1.05 -4.79
C VAL A 163 -12.52 -1.03 -5.82
N GLU A 164 -11.30 -1.38 -5.45
CA GLU A 164 -10.19 -1.40 -6.41
C GLU A 164 -10.41 -2.42 -7.54
N ASN A 165 -10.79 -3.65 -7.20
CA ASN A 165 -10.84 -4.73 -8.19
C ASN A 165 -12.07 -4.62 -9.11
N ASP A 166 -13.26 -4.44 -8.53
CA ASP A 166 -14.53 -4.58 -9.26
C ASP A 166 -15.08 -3.22 -9.74
N PHE A 167 -14.79 -2.12 -9.01
CA PHE A 167 -15.32 -0.80 -9.35
C PHE A 167 -14.32 0.03 -10.15
N ILE A 168 -13.04 0.02 -9.77
CA ILE A 168 -11.96 0.76 -10.45
C ILE A 168 -11.30 -0.08 -11.55
N GLY A 169 -11.18 -1.40 -11.36
CA GLY A 169 -10.64 -2.35 -12.36
C GLY A 169 -9.14 -2.62 -12.23
N VAL A 170 -8.58 -2.50 -11.03
CA VAL A 170 -7.18 -2.87 -10.71
C VAL A 170 -7.16 -4.23 -10.01
N ASN A 171 -6.44 -5.21 -10.58
CA ASN A 171 -6.35 -6.58 -10.01
C ASN A 171 -5.37 -6.64 -8.83
N SER A 172 -5.62 -5.87 -7.77
CA SER A 172 -4.77 -5.84 -6.58
C SER A 172 -5.05 -6.99 -5.62
N GLY A 173 -4.03 -7.34 -4.80
CA GLY A 173 -4.20 -8.21 -3.64
C GLY A 173 -4.90 -7.48 -2.47
N ILE A 174 -4.83 -8.05 -1.26
CA ILE A 174 -5.51 -7.49 -0.09
C ILE A 174 -4.58 -6.68 0.82
N MET A 175 -3.27 -6.75 0.59
CA MET A 175 -2.24 -6.23 1.49
C MET A 175 -2.47 -4.76 1.87
N ASP A 176 -2.78 -3.91 0.89
CA ASP A 176 -2.86 -2.46 1.07
C ASP A 176 -4.00 -2.08 2.00
N GLN A 177 -5.21 -2.54 1.71
CA GLN A 177 -6.39 -2.28 2.53
C GLN A 177 -6.25 -2.93 3.91
N PHE A 178 -5.62 -4.12 3.99
CA PHE A 178 -5.40 -4.81 5.26
C PHE A 178 -4.44 -4.01 6.16
N ALA A 179 -3.32 -3.56 5.62
CA ALA A 179 -2.35 -2.77 6.36
C ALA A 179 -2.93 -1.44 6.85
N VAL A 180 -3.69 -0.74 6.00
CA VAL A 180 -4.35 0.53 6.33
C VAL A 180 -5.45 0.34 7.38
N GLY A 181 -6.24 -0.72 7.28
CA GLY A 181 -7.34 -0.96 8.22
C GLY A 181 -6.88 -1.53 9.55
N MET A 182 -6.03 -2.55 9.53
CA MET A 182 -5.63 -3.36 10.69
C MET A 182 -4.34 -2.91 11.34
N GLY A 183 -3.72 -1.83 10.86
CA GLY A 183 -2.47 -1.28 11.38
C GLY A 183 -2.49 -1.04 12.88
N LYS A 184 -1.35 -1.25 13.53
CA LYS A 184 -1.16 -1.02 14.95
C LYS A 184 0.15 -0.28 15.17
N LYS A 185 0.11 0.78 15.95
CA LYS A 185 1.31 1.55 16.30
C LYS A 185 2.43 0.64 16.79
N ASP A 186 3.64 0.88 16.28
CA ASP A 186 4.86 0.14 16.60
C ASP A 186 4.83 -1.37 16.23
N HIS A 187 3.87 -1.81 15.39
CA HIS A 187 3.76 -3.19 14.92
C HIS A 187 3.69 -3.27 13.40
N ALA A 188 4.29 -4.31 12.85
CA ALA A 188 4.00 -4.77 11.50
C ALA A 188 2.99 -5.92 11.53
N ILE A 189 2.32 -6.16 10.42
CA ILE A 189 1.31 -7.20 10.28
C ILE A 189 1.92 -8.35 9.48
N PHE A 190 2.16 -9.49 10.12
CA PHE A 190 2.47 -10.72 9.41
C PHE A 190 1.14 -11.37 8.98
N LEU A 191 0.82 -11.28 7.70
CA LEU A 191 -0.46 -11.70 7.12
C LEU A 191 -0.25 -12.85 6.15
N ASP A 192 -0.97 -13.95 6.38
CA ASP A 192 -1.21 -14.98 5.36
C ASP A 192 -2.37 -14.53 4.46
N CYS A 193 -2.07 -14.25 3.19
CA CYS A 193 -3.06 -13.71 2.26
C CYS A 193 -4.03 -14.79 1.71
N ALA A 194 -3.75 -16.07 1.88
CA ALA A 194 -4.65 -17.15 1.51
C ALA A 194 -5.78 -17.33 2.54
N THR A 195 -5.45 -17.30 3.83
CA THR A 195 -6.37 -17.55 4.95
C THR A 195 -6.90 -16.28 5.61
N LEU A 196 -6.20 -15.17 5.46
CA LEU A 196 -6.37 -13.90 6.20
C LEU A 196 -6.08 -14.02 7.71
N GLU A 197 -5.40 -15.09 8.12
CA GLU A 197 -4.83 -15.16 9.47
C GLU A 197 -3.64 -14.19 9.57
N TYR A 198 -3.54 -13.49 10.69
CA TYR A 198 -2.47 -12.51 10.88
C TYR A 198 -1.97 -12.43 12.30
N GLU A 199 -0.75 -11.93 12.44
CA GLU A 199 -0.11 -11.65 13.72
C GLU A 199 0.44 -10.22 13.72
N LEU A 200 0.21 -9.49 14.82
CA LEU A 200 0.82 -8.19 15.07
C LEU A 200 2.21 -8.41 15.69
N VAL A 201 3.25 -8.07 14.94
CA VAL A 201 4.65 -8.27 15.32
C VAL A 201 5.25 -6.93 15.74
N PRO A 202 5.73 -6.80 17.00
CA PRO A 202 6.41 -5.58 17.45
C PRO A 202 7.65 -5.27 16.61
N VAL A 203 7.76 -4.05 16.10
CA VAL A 203 8.90 -3.59 15.30
C VAL A 203 9.88 -2.83 16.20
N LYS A 204 10.91 -3.53 16.66
CA LYS A 204 11.94 -2.99 17.58
C LYS A 204 13.23 -2.70 16.80
N LEU A 205 13.34 -1.52 16.23
CA LEU A 205 14.49 -1.13 15.42
C LEU A 205 15.65 -0.49 16.20
N GLY A 206 15.52 -0.28 17.51
CA GLY A 206 16.56 0.37 18.32
C GLY A 206 16.94 1.75 17.77
N ASP A 207 18.21 1.89 17.41
CA ASP A 207 18.75 3.14 16.84
C ASP A 207 18.53 3.28 15.33
N TYR A 208 17.91 2.31 14.67
CA TYR A 208 17.60 2.37 13.25
C TYR A 208 16.23 2.99 12.98
N ARG A 209 16.06 3.53 11.78
CA ARG A 209 14.82 4.12 11.29
C ARG A 209 14.52 3.59 9.90
N ILE A 210 13.25 3.48 9.57
CA ILE A 210 12.79 3.21 8.21
C ILE A 210 12.81 4.54 7.47
N VAL A 211 13.70 4.64 6.48
CA VAL A 211 13.74 5.80 5.58
C VAL A 211 13.08 5.39 4.27
N ILE A 212 12.00 6.08 3.92
CA ILE A 212 11.32 5.94 2.63
C ILE A 212 12.05 6.83 1.63
N MET A 213 12.42 6.24 0.49
CA MET A 213 13.05 6.91 -0.65
C MET A 213 12.08 6.90 -1.83
N ASN A 214 11.52 8.05 -2.19
CA ASN A 214 10.61 8.16 -3.33
C ASN A 214 11.39 8.54 -4.59
N THR A 215 11.24 7.74 -5.64
CA THR A 215 11.86 8.01 -6.94
C THR A 215 11.37 9.27 -7.62
N ASN A 216 10.21 9.80 -7.25
CA ASN A 216 9.50 10.88 -7.94
C ASN A 216 9.23 10.59 -9.44
N LYS A 217 9.36 9.35 -9.86
CA LYS A 217 9.03 8.91 -11.24
C LYS A 217 7.52 9.02 -11.47
N ARG A 218 7.13 9.64 -12.58
CA ARG A 218 5.72 9.63 -13.03
C ARG A 218 5.32 8.21 -13.44
N ARG A 219 4.22 7.72 -12.87
CA ARG A 219 3.67 6.39 -13.17
C ARG A 219 2.66 6.52 -14.31
N GLU A 220 3.07 6.20 -15.53
CA GLU A 220 2.19 6.26 -16.70
C GLU A 220 1.58 4.90 -17.08
N LEU A 221 2.21 3.78 -16.72
CA LEU A 221 1.79 2.43 -17.11
C LEU A 221 1.91 1.40 -15.98
N ALA A 222 1.92 1.84 -14.72
CA ALA A 222 2.14 0.94 -13.58
C ALA A 222 1.02 -0.13 -13.47
N ASP A 223 -0.23 0.27 -13.65
CA ASP A 223 -1.39 -0.64 -13.51
C ASP A 223 -1.41 -1.72 -14.61
N SER A 224 -1.07 -1.36 -15.86
CA SER A 224 -1.00 -2.33 -16.95
C SER A 224 0.12 -3.36 -16.74
N LYS A 225 1.29 -2.91 -16.27
CA LYS A 225 2.41 -3.80 -15.95
C LYS A 225 2.16 -4.66 -14.71
N TYR A 226 1.45 -4.13 -13.73
CA TYR A 226 1.01 -4.89 -12.57
C TYR A 226 0.07 -6.04 -13.00
N ASN A 227 -0.93 -5.73 -13.83
CA ASN A 227 -1.84 -6.74 -14.38
C ASN A 227 -1.12 -7.78 -15.25
N GLU A 228 -0.05 -7.40 -15.97
CA GLU A 228 0.81 -8.32 -16.71
C GLU A 228 1.50 -9.32 -15.74
N ARG A 229 2.11 -8.86 -14.65
CA ARG A 229 2.73 -9.73 -13.62
C ARG A 229 1.71 -10.68 -12.98
N PHE A 230 0.52 -10.16 -12.69
CA PHE A 230 -0.59 -10.99 -12.21
C PHE A 230 -0.94 -12.11 -13.20
N ALA A 231 -1.08 -11.79 -14.49
CA ALA A 231 -1.39 -12.78 -15.53
C ALA A 231 -0.27 -13.84 -15.68
N GLU A 232 1.00 -13.42 -15.65
CA GLU A 232 2.15 -14.32 -15.74
C GLU A 232 2.19 -15.35 -14.61
N THR A 233 1.90 -14.93 -13.36
CA THR A 233 1.83 -15.88 -12.23
C THR A 233 0.60 -16.79 -12.27
N ARG A 234 -0.52 -16.34 -12.87
CA ARG A 234 -1.68 -17.24 -13.11
C ARG A 234 -1.37 -18.32 -14.15
N ILE A 235 -0.55 -17.99 -15.17
CA ILE A 235 -0.06 -18.99 -16.13
C ILE A 235 0.79 -20.03 -15.39
N ALA A 236 1.77 -19.59 -14.60
CA ALA A 236 2.63 -20.46 -13.82
C ALA A 236 1.83 -21.39 -12.90
N LEU A 237 0.88 -20.83 -12.14
CA LEU A 237 0.02 -21.62 -11.24
C LEU A 237 -0.76 -22.69 -12.00
N LYS A 238 -1.38 -22.34 -13.13
CA LYS A 238 -2.17 -23.28 -13.93
C LYS A 238 -1.31 -24.43 -14.47
N GLU A 239 -0.11 -24.12 -14.97
CA GLU A 239 0.81 -25.14 -15.49
C GLU A 239 1.30 -26.07 -14.39
N LEU A 240 1.62 -25.55 -13.19
CA LEU A 240 2.05 -26.39 -12.05
C LEU A 240 0.90 -27.24 -11.48
N GLN A 241 -0.34 -26.76 -11.50
CA GLN A 241 -1.52 -27.50 -11.05
C GLN A 241 -1.78 -28.78 -11.86
N GLU A 242 -1.21 -28.92 -13.06
CA GLU A 242 -1.27 -30.17 -13.83
C GLU A 242 -0.38 -31.28 -13.23
N HIS A 243 0.55 -30.92 -12.33
CA HIS A 243 1.57 -31.82 -11.78
C HIS A 243 1.53 -31.93 -10.25
N VAL A 244 0.95 -30.95 -9.56
CA VAL A 244 0.87 -30.92 -8.10
C VAL A 244 -0.45 -30.29 -7.64
N ALA A 245 -0.99 -30.80 -6.54
CA ALA A 245 -2.22 -30.27 -5.95
C ALA A 245 -1.90 -29.06 -5.09
N ILE A 246 -2.01 -27.85 -5.66
CA ILE A 246 -1.84 -26.55 -5.00
C ILE A 246 -2.99 -25.60 -5.38
N GLU A 247 -3.34 -24.68 -4.49
CA GLU A 247 -4.33 -23.63 -4.75
C GLU A 247 -3.65 -22.31 -5.17
N SER A 248 -2.40 -22.11 -4.73
CA SER A 248 -1.62 -20.91 -4.98
C SER A 248 -0.12 -21.25 -5.10
N LEU A 249 0.68 -20.31 -5.64
CA LEU A 249 2.14 -20.43 -5.65
C LEU A 249 2.73 -20.38 -4.23
N GLY A 250 2.05 -19.72 -3.28
CA GLY A 250 2.44 -19.68 -1.88
C GLY A 250 2.39 -21.02 -1.15
N ASP A 251 1.74 -22.04 -1.73
CA ASP A 251 1.69 -23.40 -1.17
C ASP A 251 2.99 -24.18 -1.39
N LEU A 252 3.87 -23.71 -2.27
CA LEU A 252 5.13 -24.36 -2.60
C LEU A 252 6.27 -23.85 -1.74
N THR A 253 7.17 -24.79 -1.37
CA THR A 253 8.52 -24.43 -0.94
C THR A 253 9.44 -24.22 -2.14
N ILE A 254 10.57 -23.55 -1.95
CA ILE A 254 11.54 -23.33 -3.04
C ILE A 254 12.12 -24.66 -3.55
N ASP A 255 12.33 -25.63 -2.67
CA ASP A 255 12.79 -26.98 -3.06
C ASP A 255 11.76 -27.69 -3.94
N GLN A 256 10.46 -27.67 -3.57
CA GLN A 256 9.39 -28.22 -4.38
C GLN A 256 9.27 -27.49 -5.73
N PHE A 257 9.40 -26.18 -5.73
CA PHE A 257 9.40 -25.39 -6.97
C PHE A 257 10.57 -25.78 -7.88
N ASP A 258 11.78 -25.96 -7.34
CA ASP A 258 12.97 -26.35 -8.12
C ASP A 258 12.81 -27.75 -8.75
N GLU A 259 12.08 -28.65 -8.12
CA GLU A 259 11.73 -29.95 -8.71
C GLU A 259 10.69 -29.82 -9.83
N LEU A 260 9.79 -28.85 -9.77
CA LEU A 260 8.63 -28.71 -10.67
C LEU A 260 8.85 -27.69 -11.81
N LYS A 261 9.78 -26.75 -11.66
CA LYS A 261 9.97 -25.63 -12.60
C LYS A 261 10.18 -26.01 -14.06
N HIS A 262 10.65 -27.25 -14.33
CA HIS A 262 10.87 -27.75 -15.69
C HIS A 262 9.57 -28.01 -16.45
N HIS A 263 8.42 -28.00 -15.78
CA HIS A 263 7.09 -28.10 -16.39
C HIS A 263 6.55 -26.76 -16.89
N LEU A 264 7.19 -25.64 -16.51
CA LEU A 264 6.76 -24.31 -16.92
C LEU A 264 7.14 -24.00 -18.36
N SER A 265 6.26 -23.33 -19.08
CA SER A 265 6.31 -23.11 -20.54
C SER A 265 7.47 -22.23 -21.03
N SER A 266 8.04 -21.39 -20.16
CA SER A 266 9.13 -20.49 -20.54
C SER A 266 9.98 -20.05 -19.33
N GLU A 267 11.21 -19.64 -19.61
CA GLU A 267 12.11 -19.08 -18.59
C GLU A 267 11.53 -17.81 -17.92
N LEU A 268 10.74 -17.03 -18.64
CA LEU A 268 10.02 -15.89 -18.10
C LEU A 268 9.05 -16.33 -16.99
N ILE A 269 8.23 -17.32 -17.27
CA ILE A 269 7.25 -17.85 -16.32
C ILE A 269 7.94 -18.51 -15.12
N VAL A 270 9.08 -19.21 -15.34
CA VAL A 270 9.94 -19.73 -14.26
C VAL A 270 10.40 -18.62 -13.32
N LYS A 271 10.91 -17.51 -13.86
CA LYS A 271 11.35 -16.36 -13.06
C LYS A 271 10.23 -15.78 -12.22
N ARG A 272 9.03 -15.54 -12.80
CA ARG A 272 7.88 -14.99 -12.08
C ARG A 272 7.45 -15.90 -10.93
N ALA A 273 7.34 -17.19 -11.17
CA ALA A 273 6.97 -18.16 -10.14
C ALA A 273 8.07 -18.30 -9.07
N ARG A 274 9.35 -18.31 -9.46
CA ARG A 274 10.48 -18.34 -8.51
C ARG A 274 10.41 -17.17 -7.53
N HIS A 275 10.17 -15.95 -8.02
CA HIS A 275 10.01 -14.80 -7.13
C HIS A 275 8.87 -15.05 -6.13
N ALA A 276 7.67 -15.41 -6.60
CA ALA A 276 6.50 -15.57 -5.74
C ALA A 276 6.75 -16.60 -4.62
N VAL A 277 7.37 -17.76 -4.97
CA VAL A 277 7.67 -18.83 -4.01
C VAL A 277 8.79 -18.42 -3.05
N SER A 278 9.93 -17.94 -3.57
CA SER A 278 11.09 -17.58 -2.74
C SER A 278 10.83 -16.36 -1.85
N GLU A 279 10.06 -15.38 -2.33
CA GLU A 279 9.69 -14.21 -1.54
C GLU A 279 8.74 -14.57 -0.40
N ASN A 280 7.84 -15.52 -0.60
CA ASN A 280 6.99 -16.05 0.45
C ASN A 280 7.82 -16.66 1.59
N GLU A 281 8.76 -17.57 1.28
CA GLU A 281 9.63 -18.17 2.31
C GLU A 281 10.52 -17.10 2.99
N ARG A 282 11.06 -16.16 2.21
CA ARG A 282 11.88 -15.06 2.71
C ARG A 282 11.10 -14.18 3.69
N THR A 283 9.80 -13.95 3.43
CA THR A 283 8.92 -13.17 4.31
C THR A 283 8.70 -13.87 5.65
N VAL A 284 8.44 -15.17 5.63
CA VAL A 284 8.32 -15.98 6.86
C VAL A 284 9.62 -15.94 7.66
N LEU A 285 10.77 -16.13 7.01
CA LEU A 285 12.08 -16.07 7.67
C LEU A 285 12.35 -14.66 8.24
N ALA A 286 12.11 -13.61 7.45
CA ALA A 286 12.33 -12.24 7.87
C ALA A 286 11.49 -11.85 9.09
N THR A 287 10.24 -12.29 9.16
CA THR A 287 9.39 -12.09 10.34
C THR A 287 9.97 -12.75 11.58
N ARG A 288 10.48 -13.97 11.45
CA ARG A 288 11.12 -14.69 12.57
C ARG A 288 12.38 -13.96 13.06
N VAL A 289 13.30 -13.59 12.16
CA VAL A 289 14.55 -12.94 12.55
C VAL A 289 14.33 -11.54 13.15
N LEU A 290 13.27 -10.83 12.70
CA LEU A 290 12.89 -9.56 13.32
C LEU A 290 12.38 -9.75 14.75
N LYS A 291 11.58 -10.79 15.02
CA LYS A 291 11.14 -11.16 16.38
C LYS A 291 12.32 -11.50 17.30
N GLU A 292 13.34 -12.15 16.75
CA GLU A 292 14.59 -12.50 17.47
C GLU A 292 15.49 -11.27 17.69
N GLY A 293 15.22 -10.14 17.04
CA GLY A 293 15.99 -8.91 17.14
C GLY A 293 17.25 -8.88 16.28
N ASP A 294 17.41 -9.83 15.34
CA ASP A 294 18.55 -9.86 14.39
C ASP A 294 18.30 -8.92 13.19
N LEU A 295 18.45 -7.62 13.46
CA LEU A 295 18.25 -6.59 12.44
C LEU A 295 19.25 -6.69 11.27
N ALA A 296 20.45 -7.20 11.52
CA ALA A 296 21.46 -7.36 10.48
C ALA A 296 21.04 -8.46 9.48
N HIS A 297 20.49 -9.57 9.96
CA HIS A 297 19.95 -10.62 9.10
C HIS A 297 18.69 -10.14 8.38
N PHE A 298 17.80 -9.43 9.08
CA PHE A 298 16.62 -8.84 8.46
C PHE A 298 16.99 -7.89 7.30
N GLY A 299 18.01 -7.05 7.48
CA GLY A 299 18.53 -6.18 6.42
C GLY A 299 19.06 -6.95 5.20
N ARG A 300 19.79 -8.07 5.42
CA ARG A 300 20.21 -8.93 4.31
C ARG A 300 19.03 -9.52 3.53
N LEU A 301 17.99 -9.98 4.24
CA LEU A 301 16.77 -10.49 3.58
C LEU A 301 16.04 -9.41 2.78
N MET A 302 16.05 -8.15 3.24
CA MET A 302 15.57 -7.02 2.45
C MET A 302 16.36 -6.88 1.13
N ASN A 303 17.69 -6.96 1.18
CA ASN A 303 18.53 -6.87 -0.03
C ASN A 303 18.25 -8.01 -1.01
N GLU A 304 18.13 -9.24 -0.50
CA GLU A 304 17.79 -10.41 -1.33
C GLU A 304 16.39 -10.27 -1.96
N SER A 305 15.44 -9.73 -1.24
CA SER A 305 14.11 -9.42 -1.77
C SER A 305 14.17 -8.42 -2.92
N HIS A 306 14.99 -7.36 -2.79
CA HIS A 306 15.17 -6.41 -3.89
C HIS A 306 15.77 -7.07 -5.12
N LEU A 307 16.81 -7.86 -4.97
CA LEU A 307 17.41 -8.61 -6.10
C LEU A 307 16.40 -9.54 -6.79
N SER A 308 15.52 -10.18 -6.01
CA SER A 308 14.45 -11.02 -6.59
C SER A 308 13.42 -10.19 -7.36
N THR A 309 13.02 -9.02 -6.84
CA THR A 309 12.12 -8.10 -7.55
C THR A 309 12.76 -7.46 -8.79
N GLU A 310 14.06 -7.26 -8.78
CA GLU A 310 14.86 -6.74 -9.90
C GLU A 310 15.06 -7.80 -11.00
N LEU A 311 15.56 -8.99 -10.65
CA LEU A 311 16.08 -9.97 -11.61
C LEU A 311 15.05 -11.02 -12.05
N ASP A 312 14.18 -11.43 -11.12
CA ASP A 312 13.17 -12.45 -11.38
C ASP A 312 11.79 -11.85 -11.70
N TYR A 313 11.37 -10.81 -10.96
CA TYR A 313 10.05 -10.22 -11.16
C TYR A 313 10.05 -9.03 -12.12
N GLU A 314 11.21 -8.36 -12.27
CA GLU A 314 11.43 -7.22 -13.18
C GLU A 314 10.42 -6.10 -13.00
N VAL A 315 10.24 -5.66 -11.74
CA VAL A 315 9.32 -4.59 -11.36
C VAL A 315 10.00 -3.34 -10.82
N THR A 316 11.33 -3.32 -10.69
CA THR A 316 12.08 -2.21 -10.11
C THR A 316 12.36 -1.11 -11.13
N GLY A 317 13.26 -1.34 -12.07
CA GLY A 317 13.74 -0.39 -13.06
C GLY A 317 14.80 0.56 -12.52
N LYS A 318 15.44 1.30 -13.44
CA LYS A 318 16.65 2.08 -13.16
C LYS A 318 16.53 2.99 -11.95
N GLU A 319 15.39 3.65 -11.76
CA GLU A 319 15.21 4.61 -10.67
C GLU A 319 15.23 3.95 -9.29
N LEU A 320 14.51 2.82 -9.12
CA LEU A 320 14.51 2.10 -7.85
C LEU A 320 15.85 1.42 -7.58
N ASP A 321 16.45 0.81 -8.63
CA ASP A 321 17.74 0.13 -8.52
C ASP A 321 18.83 1.13 -8.13
N THR A 322 18.84 2.34 -8.73
CA THR A 322 19.78 3.41 -8.35
C THR A 322 19.64 3.79 -6.88
N LEU A 323 18.40 3.99 -6.38
CA LEU A 323 18.19 4.31 -4.97
C LEU A 323 18.69 3.21 -4.04
N VAL A 324 18.34 1.96 -4.34
CA VAL A 324 18.61 0.82 -3.46
C VAL A 324 20.07 0.41 -3.48
N HIS A 325 20.67 0.28 -4.65
CA HIS A 325 22.09 -0.07 -4.76
C HIS A 325 22.98 1.01 -4.13
N THR A 326 22.66 2.29 -4.34
CA THR A 326 23.37 3.38 -3.66
C THR A 326 23.17 3.33 -2.14
N ALA A 327 21.96 2.99 -1.66
CA ALA A 327 21.68 2.87 -0.24
C ALA A 327 22.51 1.77 0.43
N TRP A 328 22.73 0.62 -0.24
CA TRP A 328 23.53 -0.48 0.29
C TRP A 328 25.00 -0.09 0.59
N GLU A 329 25.52 0.87 -0.16
CA GLU A 329 26.89 1.35 -0.02
C GLU A 329 27.08 2.38 1.12
N GLN A 330 25.98 2.86 1.71
CA GLN A 330 26.07 3.91 2.71
C GLN A 330 26.38 3.35 4.11
N ALA A 331 27.21 4.08 4.85
CA ALA A 331 27.46 3.77 6.24
C ALA A 331 26.17 3.83 7.08
N GLY A 332 26.00 2.89 8.00
CA GLY A 332 24.84 2.82 8.89
C GLY A 332 23.57 2.23 8.26
N VAL A 333 23.63 1.68 7.06
CA VAL A 333 22.52 0.97 6.41
C VAL A 333 22.63 -0.52 6.66
N LEU A 334 21.56 -1.16 7.13
CA LEU A 334 21.48 -2.61 7.28
C LEU A 334 20.93 -3.30 6.04
N GLY A 335 20.03 -2.64 5.33
CA GLY A 335 19.42 -3.16 4.11
C GLY A 335 18.47 -2.14 3.50
N ALA A 336 18.18 -2.33 2.22
CA ALA A 336 17.25 -1.51 1.46
C ALA A 336 16.58 -2.33 0.35
N ARG A 337 15.32 -1.99 0.03
CA ARG A 337 14.54 -2.65 -1.02
C ARG A 337 13.41 -1.77 -1.53
N MET A 338 12.91 -2.05 -2.72
CA MET A 338 11.65 -1.45 -3.17
C MET A 338 10.49 -1.84 -2.26
N THR A 339 9.45 -1.02 -2.19
CA THR A 339 8.20 -1.31 -1.48
C THR A 339 6.99 -0.97 -2.35
N GLY A 340 5.95 -1.82 -2.30
CA GLY A 340 4.74 -1.68 -3.11
C GLY A 340 4.86 -2.34 -4.49
N ALA A 341 4.11 -1.84 -5.47
CA ALA A 341 4.01 -2.46 -6.79
C ALA A 341 5.28 -2.33 -7.66
N GLY A 342 6.21 -1.45 -7.33
CA GLY A 342 7.35 -1.14 -8.20
C GLY A 342 7.00 -0.19 -9.35
N PHE A 343 7.70 -0.31 -10.47
CA PHE A 343 7.58 0.52 -11.69
C PHE A 343 7.78 2.03 -11.42
N GLY A 344 8.65 2.37 -10.49
CA GLY A 344 8.79 3.65 -9.80
C GLY A 344 8.21 3.57 -8.39
N GLY A 345 7.82 4.70 -7.82
CA GLY A 345 7.34 4.77 -6.44
C GLY A 345 8.48 4.77 -5.43
N CYS A 346 8.38 3.97 -4.36
CA CYS A 346 9.32 4.05 -3.25
C CYS A 346 10.17 2.81 -3.06
N ALA A 347 11.34 3.03 -2.46
CA ALA A 347 12.12 2.06 -1.74
C ALA A 347 12.16 2.42 -0.24
N ILE A 348 12.51 1.46 0.60
CA ILE A 348 12.75 1.65 2.03
C ILE A 348 14.16 1.20 2.38
N ALA A 349 14.78 1.87 3.35
CA ALA A 349 16.08 1.50 3.92
C ALA A 349 16.02 1.51 5.44
N LEU A 350 16.72 0.57 6.09
CA LEU A 350 16.99 0.60 7.53
C LEU A 350 18.30 1.34 7.76
N VAL A 351 18.21 2.57 8.28
CA VAL A 351 19.33 3.49 8.44
C VAL A 351 19.51 3.82 9.91
N HIS A 352 20.75 3.73 10.40
CA HIS A 352 21.07 4.18 11.76
C HIS A 352 20.81 5.68 11.90
N LYS A 353 20.19 6.09 13.01
CA LYS A 353 19.73 7.48 13.23
C LYS A 353 20.81 8.54 13.02
N ASP A 354 22.06 8.24 13.41
CA ASP A 354 23.19 9.19 13.32
C ASP A 354 23.72 9.34 11.87
N HIS A 355 23.28 8.50 10.94
CA HIS A 355 23.71 8.52 9.55
C HIS A 355 22.66 9.05 8.58
N ILE A 356 21.42 9.35 9.02
CA ILE A 356 20.28 9.68 8.16
C ILE A 356 20.56 10.90 7.25
N ASP A 357 21.15 11.96 7.78
CA ASP A 357 21.38 13.17 6.98
C ASP A 357 22.45 12.96 5.91
N ALA A 358 23.55 12.28 6.26
CA ALA A 358 24.60 11.89 5.30
C ALA A 358 24.05 10.92 4.25
N PHE A 359 23.27 9.93 4.68
CA PHE A 359 22.57 8.98 3.80
C PHE A 359 21.72 9.69 2.75
N LYS A 360 20.81 10.59 3.19
CA LYS A 360 19.94 11.35 2.29
C LYS A 360 20.75 12.17 1.28
N ALA A 361 21.77 12.87 1.74
CA ALA A 361 22.59 13.72 0.89
C ALA A 361 23.34 12.90 -0.19
N ASN A 362 23.94 11.79 0.22
CA ASN A 362 24.74 10.95 -0.69
C ASN A 362 23.85 10.23 -1.70
N VAL A 363 22.73 9.60 -1.25
CA VAL A 363 21.80 8.92 -2.14
C VAL A 363 21.15 9.89 -3.11
N ALA A 364 20.72 11.08 -2.65
CA ALA A 364 20.17 12.11 -3.51
C ALA A 364 21.16 12.55 -4.59
N LYS A 365 22.42 12.76 -4.23
CA LYS A 365 23.46 13.18 -5.16
C LYS A 365 23.64 12.16 -6.30
N VAL A 366 23.87 10.89 -5.97
CA VAL A 366 24.06 9.83 -6.96
C VAL A 366 22.82 9.66 -7.83
N TYR A 367 21.63 9.64 -7.19
CA TYR A 367 20.37 9.50 -7.92
C TYR A 367 20.17 10.66 -8.92
N THR A 368 20.38 11.91 -8.49
CA THR A 368 20.21 13.09 -9.37
C THR A 368 21.20 13.08 -10.53
N GLU A 369 22.44 12.64 -10.28
CA GLU A 369 23.47 12.50 -11.33
C GLU A 369 23.10 11.44 -12.37
N GLU A 370 22.53 10.29 -11.92
CA GLU A 370 22.20 9.15 -12.78
C GLU A 370 20.83 9.24 -13.48
N ILE A 371 19.86 9.86 -12.81
CA ILE A 371 18.44 9.89 -13.25
C ILE A 371 18.05 11.25 -13.83
N GLY A 372 18.68 12.35 -13.37
CA GLY A 372 18.46 13.67 -13.92
C GLY A 372 17.40 14.51 -13.18
N TYR A 373 16.85 14.02 -12.07
CA TYR A 373 15.94 14.75 -11.17
C TYR A 373 16.06 14.20 -9.74
N ASP A 374 15.61 15.00 -8.75
CA ASP A 374 15.82 14.71 -7.34
C ASP A 374 14.82 13.66 -6.81
N PRO A 375 15.27 12.74 -5.93
CA PRO A 375 14.40 11.88 -5.13
C PRO A 375 13.85 12.66 -3.92
N SER A 376 12.87 12.08 -3.23
CA SER A 376 12.39 12.60 -1.95
C SER A 376 12.54 11.56 -0.84
N PHE A 377 12.74 12.02 0.41
CA PHE A 377 12.95 11.15 1.55
C PHE A 377 11.98 11.47 2.68
N TYR A 378 11.46 10.42 3.32
CA TYR A 378 10.57 10.51 4.49
C TYR A 378 11.03 9.53 5.55
N ILE A 379 10.97 9.92 6.81
CA ILE A 379 11.19 8.99 7.92
C ILE A 379 9.82 8.42 8.28
N ALA A 380 9.66 7.10 8.17
CA ALA A 380 8.42 6.44 8.52
C ALA A 380 8.34 6.20 10.02
N GLU A 381 7.24 6.63 10.62
CA GLU A 381 6.79 6.19 11.93
C GLU A 381 5.59 5.26 11.74
N ILE A 382 5.58 4.15 12.51
CA ILE A 382 4.52 3.14 12.41
C ILE A 382 3.30 3.63 13.18
N ALA A 383 2.15 3.67 12.50
CA ALA A 383 0.89 4.24 12.97
C ALA A 383 -0.16 3.17 13.32
N ASP A 384 -1.23 3.58 14.00
CA ASP A 384 -2.47 2.82 14.07
C ASP A 384 -3.20 2.86 12.72
N GLY A 385 -4.10 1.91 12.49
CA GLY A 385 -4.95 1.85 11.30
C GLY A 385 -5.98 2.97 11.21
N ALA A 386 -6.84 2.93 10.20
CA ALA A 386 -7.86 3.94 9.92
C ALA A 386 -8.86 4.12 11.09
N HIS A 387 -9.10 5.35 11.50
CA HIS A 387 -9.97 5.72 12.64
C HIS A 387 -10.61 7.10 12.49
#